data_b168896d8799839efe33e55e24065a8a
#
_entry.id   b168896d8799839efe33e55e24065a8a
#
_cell.length_a   1.000
_cell.length_b   1.000
_cell.length_c   1.000
_cell.angle_alpha   90.00
_cell.angle_beta   90.00
_cell.angle_gamma   90.00
#
_symmetry.space_group_name_H-M   'P 1'
#
loop_
_entity.id
_entity.type
_entity.pdbx_description
1 polymer ?
#
loop_
_entity_poly.entity_id
_entity_poly.type
_entity_poly.pdbx_seq_one_letter_code
_entity_poly.pdbx_strand_id
1 'polypeptide(L)'
;NKRKILIIEDDNDIRQFLQEEIGVYFEVEVAADGISGFEKATTYDADLIICDVLMPGMTGFELTKKLKTDFATSHIPIILLTALNSAEKHLEGIEAGADAYIAKPFSIKLLLARVFRLIEQRDKLKEKFSSEKGVRTTICATDRDKEFAKRLDIVMERNLSRPEFSVDEFAQFMKLGRTVFYRKLRGLTGYSPNEYLRVVR
;
A
#
# COMPACT_ATOMS: atom_id res chain seq x y z
N ASN A 1 6.61 -16.19 -3.46
CA ASN A 1 6.33 -15.12 -4.42
C ASN A 1 7.15 -13.89 -4.05
N LYS A 2 7.81 -13.26 -5.03
CA LYS A 2 8.48 -11.97 -4.82
C LYS A 2 7.45 -10.90 -4.43
N ARG A 3 7.85 -9.93 -3.60
CA ARG A 3 7.05 -8.75 -3.30
C ARG A 3 6.92 -7.87 -4.54
N LYS A 4 5.81 -7.16 -4.67
CA LYS A 4 5.45 -6.38 -5.85
C LYS A 4 5.68 -4.89 -5.63
N ILE A 5 6.48 -4.27 -6.47
CA ILE A 5 6.75 -2.83 -6.44
C ILE A 5 6.20 -2.19 -7.71
N LEU A 6 5.45 -1.09 -7.55
CA LEU A 6 5.05 -0.23 -8.66
C LEU A 6 5.95 1.00 -8.69
N ILE A 7 6.59 1.26 -9.83
CA ILE A 7 7.44 2.44 -10.06
C ILE A 7 6.72 3.39 -11.01
N ILE A 8 6.60 4.65 -10.62
CA ILE A 8 5.94 5.70 -11.41
C ILE A 8 6.95 6.82 -11.62
N GLU A 9 7.46 6.93 -12.84
CA GLU A 9 8.54 7.85 -13.23
C GLU A 9 8.36 8.20 -14.70
N ASP A 10 8.31 9.47 -15.05
CA ASP A 10 8.11 9.92 -16.44
C ASP A 10 9.39 9.83 -17.26
N ASP A 11 10.56 10.04 -16.66
CA ASP A 11 11.84 9.86 -17.32
C ASP A 11 12.11 8.38 -17.62
N ASN A 12 12.28 8.07 -18.91
CA ASN A 12 12.44 6.70 -19.38
C ASN A 12 13.74 6.05 -18.88
N ASP A 13 14.83 6.80 -18.83
CA ASP A 13 16.14 6.28 -18.43
C ASP A 13 16.16 5.97 -16.94
N ILE A 14 15.60 6.87 -16.13
CA ILE A 14 15.47 6.67 -14.67
C ILE A 14 14.50 5.52 -14.40
N ARG A 15 13.38 5.45 -15.10
CA ARG A 15 12.39 4.38 -14.94
C ARG A 15 13.00 3.00 -15.26
N GLN A 16 13.74 2.89 -16.39
CA GLN A 16 14.41 1.65 -16.76
C GLN A 16 15.50 1.28 -15.75
N PHE A 17 16.33 2.22 -15.33
CA PHE A 17 17.34 2.01 -14.31
C PHE A 17 16.74 1.47 -13.00
N LEU A 18 15.67 2.11 -12.52
CA LEU A 18 14.98 1.66 -11.31
C LEU A 18 14.37 0.26 -11.47
N GLN A 19 13.78 -0.02 -12.64
CA GLN A 19 13.20 -1.33 -12.94
C GLN A 19 14.25 -2.43 -12.93
N GLU A 20 15.41 -2.20 -13.49
CA GLU A 20 16.53 -3.16 -13.52
C GLU A 20 17.09 -3.41 -12.12
N GLU A 21 17.41 -2.36 -11.38
CA GLU A 21 18.05 -2.46 -10.07
C GLU A 21 17.12 -3.04 -8.98
N ILE A 22 15.86 -2.63 -8.98
CA ILE A 22 14.86 -3.11 -8.02
C ILE A 22 14.36 -4.48 -8.42
N GLY A 23 14.28 -4.77 -9.71
CA GLY A 23 13.84 -6.06 -10.28
C GLY A 23 14.70 -7.25 -9.88
N VAL A 24 15.95 -7.02 -9.46
CA VAL A 24 16.80 -8.07 -8.88
C VAL A 24 16.13 -8.71 -7.65
N TYR A 25 15.49 -7.91 -6.82
CA TYR A 25 14.94 -8.33 -5.53
C TYR A 25 13.41 -8.52 -5.53
N PHE A 26 12.71 -7.76 -6.38
CA PHE A 26 11.26 -7.62 -6.38
C PHE A 26 10.65 -7.94 -7.75
N GLU A 27 9.35 -8.18 -7.78
CA GLU A 27 8.56 -8.13 -9.01
C GLU A 27 8.19 -6.67 -9.26
N VAL A 28 8.53 -6.13 -10.42
CA VAL A 28 8.39 -4.70 -10.71
C VAL A 28 7.43 -4.47 -11.86
N GLU A 29 6.45 -3.60 -11.64
CA GLU A 29 5.59 -2.98 -12.65
C GLU A 29 5.92 -1.50 -12.74
N VAL A 30 5.79 -0.90 -13.92
CA VAL A 30 6.17 0.51 -14.16
C VAL A 30 5.02 1.29 -14.79
N ALA A 31 4.96 2.59 -14.50
CA ALA A 31 4.07 3.55 -15.15
C ALA A 31 4.85 4.81 -15.51
N ALA A 32 4.47 5.48 -16.61
CA ALA A 32 5.19 6.64 -17.13
C ALA A 32 4.58 7.97 -16.70
N ASP A 33 3.45 7.97 -16.00
CA ASP A 33 2.74 9.17 -15.55
C ASP A 33 1.80 8.85 -14.37
N GLY A 34 1.29 9.91 -13.74
CA GLY A 34 0.43 9.76 -12.56
C GLY A 34 -0.93 9.10 -12.83
N ILE A 35 -1.47 9.25 -14.05
CA ILE A 35 -2.78 8.67 -14.40
C ILE A 35 -2.64 7.16 -14.56
N SER A 36 -1.70 6.72 -15.41
CA SER A 36 -1.41 5.29 -15.58
C SER A 36 -0.91 4.65 -14.28
N GLY A 37 -0.18 5.40 -13.46
CA GLY A 37 0.26 5.00 -12.13
C GLY A 37 -0.90 4.72 -11.18
N PHE A 38 -1.91 5.59 -11.15
CA PHE A 38 -3.12 5.37 -10.36
C PHE A 38 -3.90 4.14 -10.82
N GLU A 39 -4.12 3.99 -12.12
CA GLU A 39 -4.82 2.83 -12.69
C GLU A 39 -4.11 1.51 -12.35
N LYS A 40 -2.79 1.48 -12.50
CA LYS A 40 -1.98 0.31 -12.13
C LYS A 40 -2.00 0.04 -10.63
N ALA A 41 -1.92 1.05 -9.79
CA ALA A 41 -2.01 0.89 -8.33
C ALA A 41 -3.33 0.24 -7.89
N THR A 42 -4.43 0.49 -8.62
CA THR A 42 -5.73 -0.13 -8.33
C THR A 42 -5.87 -1.57 -8.84
N THR A 43 -4.99 -2.04 -9.71
CA THR A 43 -5.08 -3.37 -10.36
C THR A 43 -3.94 -4.31 -10.02
N TYR A 44 -2.72 -3.80 -9.85
CA TYR A 44 -1.50 -4.59 -9.71
C TYR A 44 -1.28 -5.25 -8.34
N ASP A 45 -1.96 -4.81 -7.29
CA ASP A 45 -1.78 -5.32 -5.91
C ASP A 45 -0.35 -5.11 -5.39
N ALA A 46 0.16 -3.88 -5.53
CA ALA A 46 1.52 -3.52 -5.12
C ALA A 46 1.71 -3.59 -3.60
N ASP A 47 2.85 -4.11 -3.15
CA ASP A 47 3.28 -4.07 -1.74
C ASP A 47 3.87 -2.70 -1.36
N LEU A 48 4.40 -1.96 -2.34
CA LEU A 48 4.96 -0.62 -2.17
C LEU A 48 4.97 0.13 -3.52
N ILE A 49 4.82 1.46 -3.46
CA ILE A 49 4.90 2.34 -4.63
C ILE A 49 6.13 3.25 -4.48
N ILE A 50 6.90 3.40 -5.56
CA ILE A 50 7.95 4.42 -5.70
C ILE A 50 7.46 5.39 -6.77
N CYS A 51 7.38 6.67 -6.45
CA CYS A 51 6.82 7.67 -7.36
C CYS A 51 7.69 8.92 -7.42
N ASP A 52 7.98 9.40 -8.63
CA ASP A 52 8.57 10.73 -8.80
C ASP A 52 7.56 11.81 -8.44
N VAL A 53 8.06 12.93 -7.89
CA VAL A 53 7.23 14.08 -7.56
C VAL A 53 6.94 14.93 -8.80
N LEU A 54 7.95 15.12 -9.65
CA LEU A 54 7.86 16.04 -10.80
C LEU A 54 7.47 15.28 -12.07
N MET A 55 6.18 15.07 -12.25
CA MET A 55 5.64 14.45 -13.47
C MET A 55 4.67 15.39 -14.18
N PRO A 56 4.59 15.37 -15.53
CA PRO A 56 3.60 16.13 -16.27
C PRO A 56 2.16 15.72 -15.93
N GLY A 57 1.27 16.70 -15.89
CA GLY A 57 -0.17 16.49 -15.69
C GLY A 57 -0.57 16.27 -14.26
N MET A 58 -0.09 15.20 -13.61
CA MET A 58 -0.37 14.89 -12.20
C MET A 58 0.95 14.75 -11.45
N THR A 59 1.17 15.58 -10.44
CA THR A 59 2.36 15.50 -9.59
C THR A 59 2.32 14.26 -8.68
N GLY A 60 3.48 13.80 -8.22
CA GLY A 60 3.57 12.71 -7.25
C GLY A 60 2.86 13.01 -5.93
N PHE A 61 2.76 14.29 -5.52
CA PHE A 61 2.00 14.69 -4.33
C PHE A 61 0.50 14.51 -4.54
N GLU A 62 -0.04 14.97 -5.67
CA GLU A 62 -1.46 14.80 -6.03
C GLU A 62 -1.82 13.32 -6.15
N LEU A 63 -0.97 12.54 -6.80
CA LEU A 63 -1.13 11.09 -6.91
C LEU A 63 -1.12 10.42 -5.54
N THR A 64 -0.16 10.76 -4.68
CA THR A 64 -0.08 10.22 -3.31
C THR A 64 -1.34 10.52 -2.53
N LYS A 65 -1.80 11.77 -2.54
CA LYS A 65 -3.05 12.16 -1.88
C LYS A 65 -4.24 11.35 -2.40
N LYS A 66 -4.34 11.19 -3.72
CA LYS A 66 -5.39 10.39 -4.37
C LYS A 66 -5.33 8.92 -3.94
N LEU A 67 -4.14 8.30 -3.94
CA LEU A 67 -3.93 6.92 -3.51
C LEU A 67 -4.25 6.72 -2.02
N LYS A 68 -3.85 7.66 -1.15
CA LYS A 68 -4.11 7.59 0.30
C LYS A 68 -5.57 7.85 0.66
N THR A 69 -6.31 8.56 -0.19
CA THR A 69 -7.76 8.77 -0.01
C THR A 69 -8.61 7.69 -0.67
N ASP A 70 -8.08 6.96 -1.64
CA ASP A 70 -8.77 5.84 -2.24
C ASP A 70 -8.77 4.62 -1.32
N PHE A 71 -9.95 4.00 -1.14
CA PHE A 71 -10.12 2.90 -0.21
C PHE A 71 -9.29 1.66 -0.58
N ALA A 72 -9.15 1.37 -1.88
CA ALA A 72 -8.45 0.17 -2.35
C ALA A 72 -6.92 0.28 -2.21
N THR A 73 -6.37 1.50 -2.19
CA THR A 73 -4.92 1.76 -2.25
C THR A 73 -4.35 2.46 -1.02
N SER A 74 -5.19 3.01 -0.12
CA SER A 74 -4.75 3.80 1.05
C SER A 74 -3.73 3.09 1.95
N HIS A 75 -3.76 1.76 1.98
CA HIS A 75 -2.85 0.94 2.77
C HIS A 75 -1.46 0.76 2.16
N ILE A 76 -1.26 1.09 0.87
CA ILE A 76 0.00 0.87 0.17
C ILE A 76 1.02 1.93 0.60
N PRO A 77 2.22 1.55 1.08
CA PRO A 77 3.27 2.52 1.40
C PRO A 77 3.83 3.16 0.13
N ILE A 78 4.13 4.46 0.21
CA ILE A 78 4.59 5.27 -0.92
C ILE A 78 5.91 5.95 -0.55
N ILE A 79 6.93 5.76 -1.40
CA ILE A 79 8.18 6.50 -1.38
C ILE A 79 8.11 7.54 -2.49
N LEU A 80 8.29 8.81 -2.15
CA LEU A 80 8.42 9.88 -3.14
C LEU A 80 9.89 10.18 -3.44
N LEU A 81 10.23 10.23 -4.73
CA LEU A 81 11.52 10.70 -5.24
C LEU A 81 11.37 12.16 -5.60
N THR A 82 12.22 13.05 -5.09
CA THR A 82 12.08 14.50 -5.27
C THR A 82 13.39 15.16 -5.59
N ALA A 83 13.40 16.03 -6.60
CA ALA A 83 14.49 16.97 -6.85
C ALA A 83 14.44 18.22 -5.95
N LEU A 84 13.47 18.29 -5.05
CA LEU A 84 13.09 19.51 -4.34
C LEU A 84 13.65 19.52 -2.93
N ASN A 85 14.60 20.42 -2.69
CA ASN A 85 15.29 20.60 -1.40
C ASN A 85 14.67 21.71 -0.53
N SER A 86 13.47 22.23 -0.84
CA SER A 86 12.85 23.26 -0.03
C SER A 86 12.01 22.69 1.11
N ALA A 87 12.07 23.33 2.28
CA ALA A 87 11.29 22.94 3.46
C ALA A 87 9.77 22.96 3.20
N GLU A 88 9.28 23.87 2.36
CA GLU A 88 7.86 23.99 1.98
C GLU A 88 7.36 22.75 1.24
N LYS A 89 8.17 22.20 0.33
CA LYS A 89 7.80 21.00 -0.43
C LYS A 89 7.95 19.72 0.38
N HIS A 90 8.83 19.73 1.37
CA HIS A 90 8.88 18.66 2.36
C HIS A 90 7.58 18.60 3.20
N LEU A 91 7.05 19.78 3.54
CA LEU A 91 5.76 19.89 4.23
C LEU A 91 4.59 19.41 3.35
N GLU A 92 4.55 19.84 2.09
CA GLU A 92 3.53 19.42 1.12
C GLU A 92 3.49 17.89 0.97
N GLY A 93 4.64 17.26 0.96
CA GLY A 93 4.73 15.82 0.89
C GLY A 93 4.25 15.12 2.16
N ILE A 94 4.57 15.64 3.35
CA ILE A 94 4.04 15.11 4.62
C ILE A 94 2.52 15.21 4.63
N GLU A 95 1.95 16.33 4.16
CA GLU A 95 0.51 16.53 4.03
C GLU A 95 -0.13 15.57 3.02
N ALA A 96 0.59 15.19 1.95
CA ALA A 96 0.13 14.20 0.98
C ALA A 96 0.05 12.78 1.57
N GLY A 97 0.74 12.50 2.69
CA GLY A 97 0.70 11.24 3.40
C GLY A 97 1.67 10.17 2.87
N ALA A 98 2.77 10.56 2.21
CA ALA A 98 3.81 9.61 1.82
C ALA A 98 4.54 9.04 3.04
N ASP A 99 4.99 7.79 2.92
CA ASP A 99 5.65 7.06 4.01
C ASP A 99 7.16 7.34 4.06
N ALA A 100 7.75 7.79 2.96
CA ALA A 100 9.14 8.22 2.90
C ALA A 100 9.40 9.18 1.73
N TYR A 101 10.47 9.96 1.87
CA TYR A 101 10.99 10.89 0.86
C TYR A 101 12.46 10.60 0.61
N ILE A 102 12.88 10.65 -0.65
CA ILE A 102 14.26 10.50 -1.06
C ILE A 102 14.58 11.60 -2.07
N ALA A 103 15.56 12.45 -1.71
CA ALA A 103 16.00 13.53 -2.59
C ALA A 103 16.86 12.98 -3.74
N LYS A 104 16.61 13.47 -4.96
CA LYS A 104 17.47 13.27 -6.14
C LYS A 104 18.66 14.28 -6.08
N PRO A 105 19.90 13.87 -6.38
CA PRO A 105 20.34 12.53 -6.75
C PRO A 105 20.43 11.59 -5.53
N PHE A 106 20.05 10.34 -5.69
CA PHE A 106 20.12 9.33 -4.63
C PHE A 106 20.98 8.12 -5.03
N SER A 107 21.46 7.40 -4.05
CA SER A 107 22.06 6.09 -4.31
C SER A 107 21.00 4.99 -4.31
N ILE A 108 21.13 4.04 -5.21
CA ILE A 108 20.25 2.88 -5.26
C ILE A 108 20.27 2.08 -3.95
N LYS A 109 21.41 2.02 -3.27
CA LYS A 109 21.55 1.37 -1.95
C LYS A 109 20.66 2.03 -0.90
N LEU A 110 20.58 3.36 -0.89
CA LEU A 110 19.71 4.10 0.03
C LEU A 110 18.23 3.82 -0.28
N LEU A 111 17.86 3.83 -1.55
CA LEU A 111 16.49 3.53 -1.98
C LEU A 111 16.10 2.10 -1.58
N LEU A 112 16.92 1.10 -1.91
CA LEU A 112 16.67 -0.29 -1.53
C LEU A 112 16.56 -0.49 -0.01
N ALA A 113 17.45 0.14 0.77
CA ALA A 113 17.39 0.09 2.23
C ALA A 113 16.05 0.63 2.76
N ARG A 114 15.54 1.71 2.16
CA ARG A 114 14.25 2.30 2.52
C ARG A 114 13.07 1.40 2.14
N VAL A 115 13.12 0.80 0.93
CA VAL A 115 12.12 -0.17 0.46
C VAL A 115 12.05 -1.38 1.41
N PHE A 116 13.18 -2.01 1.70
CA PHE A 116 13.24 -3.16 2.61
C PHE A 116 12.70 -2.82 4.00
N ARG A 117 13.09 -1.65 4.54
CA ARG A 117 12.62 -1.20 5.85
C ARG A 117 11.10 -1.02 5.90
N LEU A 118 10.50 -0.39 4.89
CA LEU A 118 9.05 -0.19 4.85
C LEU A 118 8.29 -1.51 4.72
N ILE A 119 8.78 -2.43 3.89
CA ILE A 119 8.19 -3.76 3.74
C ILE A 119 8.29 -4.54 5.06
N GLU A 120 9.48 -4.57 5.69
CA GLU A 120 9.68 -5.24 6.97
C GLU A 120 8.81 -4.67 8.10
N GLN A 121 8.67 -3.34 8.17
CA GLN A 121 7.77 -2.70 9.14
C GLN A 121 6.33 -3.16 8.95
N ARG A 122 5.87 -3.28 7.70
CA ARG A 122 4.52 -3.82 7.42
C ARG A 122 4.38 -5.27 7.80
N ASP A 123 5.38 -6.09 7.53
CA ASP A 123 5.34 -7.51 7.89
C ASP A 123 5.28 -7.69 9.40
N LYS A 124 6.07 -6.95 10.16
CA LYS A 124 5.99 -6.93 11.63
C LYS A 124 4.62 -6.48 12.16
N LEU A 125 4.00 -5.50 11.49
CA LEU A 125 2.64 -5.07 11.84
C LEU A 125 1.62 -6.17 11.55
N LYS A 126 1.74 -6.88 10.42
CA LYS A 126 0.88 -8.01 10.07
C LYS A 126 1.04 -9.18 11.06
N GLU A 127 2.27 -9.48 11.48
CA GLU A 127 2.53 -10.51 12.50
C GLU A 127 1.91 -10.17 13.86
N LYS A 128 2.01 -8.92 14.30
CA LYS A 128 1.33 -8.45 15.52
C LYS A 128 -0.18 -8.56 15.42
N PHE A 129 -0.75 -8.25 14.25
CA PHE A 129 -2.17 -8.43 13.98
C PHE A 129 -2.61 -9.88 14.16
N SER A 130 -1.74 -10.83 13.83
CA SER A 130 -2.01 -12.27 13.94
C SER A 130 -1.90 -12.80 15.37
N SER A 131 -1.04 -12.18 16.19
CA SER A 131 -0.70 -12.68 17.54
C SER A 131 -1.52 -12.08 18.67
N GLU A 132 -2.13 -10.92 18.50
CA GLU A 132 -2.85 -10.20 19.56
C GLU A 132 -4.33 -10.00 19.22
N LYS A 133 -5.19 -10.77 19.91
CA LYS A 133 -6.64 -10.49 19.96
C LYS A 133 -6.85 -9.11 20.59
N GLY A 134 -7.05 -8.07 19.79
CA GLY A 134 -7.53 -6.77 20.28
C GLY A 134 -6.74 -5.51 19.96
N VAL A 135 -5.57 -5.55 19.29
CA VAL A 135 -4.80 -4.33 18.94
C VAL A 135 -4.82 -4.07 17.43
N ARG A 136 -6.01 -4.06 16.85
CA ARG A 136 -6.20 -3.95 15.39
C ARG A 136 -6.08 -2.53 14.83
N THR A 137 -6.16 -1.51 15.69
CA THR A 137 -6.11 -0.09 15.29
C THR A 137 -4.70 0.43 15.00
N THR A 138 -3.65 -0.23 15.45
CA THR A 138 -2.25 0.25 15.33
C THR A 138 -1.65 0.03 13.94
N ILE A 139 -2.28 -0.80 13.10
CA ILE A 139 -1.77 -1.20 11.77
C ILE A 139 -2.29 -0.27 10.66
N CYS A 140 -3.28 0.53 10.97
CA CYS A 140 -3.99 1.32 9.98
C CYS A 140 -3.23 2.61 9.67
N ALA A 141 -2.79 2.76 8.41
CA ALA A 141 -2.11 3.95 7.93
C ALA A 141 -3.04 5.17 7.84
N THR A 142 -4.34 4.95 7.66
CA THR A 142 -5.35 5.99 7.51
C THR A 142 -6.54 5.75 8.44
N ASP A 143 -7.34 6.79 8.69
CA ASP A 143 -8.57 6.65 9.48
C ASP A 143 -9.59 5.72 8.81
N ARG A 144 -9.61 5.66 7.48
CA ARG A 144 -10.41 4.68 6.71
C ARG A 144 -9.96 3.24 6.95
N ASP A 145 -8.65 3.02 7.10
CA ASP A 145 -8.11 1.71 7.44
C ASP A 145 -8.53 1.29 8.85
N LYS A 146 -8.53 2.24 9.79
CA LYS A 146 -9.01 2.03 11.16
C LYS A 146 -10.51 1.68 11.19
N GLU A 147 -11.32 2.41 10.42
CA GLU A 147 -12.76 2.13 10.31
C GLU A 147 -13.02 0.76 9.69
N PHE A 148 -12.29 0.41 8.64
CA PHE A 148 -12.36 -0.91 8.03
C PHE A 148 -12.01 -2.02 9.03
N ALA A 149 -10.90 -1.85 9.79
CA ALA A 149 -10.48 -2.82 10.79
C ALA A 149 -11.53 -3.01 11.90
N LYS A 150 -12.09 -1.91 12.44
CA LYS A 150 -13.17 -1.96 13.43
C LYS A 150 -14.39 -2.71 12.90
N ARG A 151 -14.78 -2.43 11.65
CA ARG A 151 -15.92 -3.08 11.02
C ARG A 151 -15.66 -4.56 10.78
N LEU A 152 -14.43 -4.91 10.37
CA LEU A 152 -13.98 -6.28 10.21
C LEU A 152 -14.19 -7.07 11.51
N ASP A 153 -13.80 -6.50 12.64
CA ASP A 153 -13.95 -7.10 13.96
C ASP A 153 -15.40 -7.34 14.32
N ILE A 154 -16.25 -6.33 14.16
CA ILE A 154 -17.69 -6.43 14.45
C ILE A 154 -18.35 -7.54 13.60
N VAL A 155 -18.02 -7.59 12.31
CA VAL A 155 -18.58 -8.61 11.41
C VAL A 155 -18.09 -10.01 11.81
N MET A 156 -16.82 -10.14 12.17
CA MET A 156 -16.29 -11.44 12.62
C MET A 156 -16.89 -11.89 13.93
N GLU A 157 -16.94 -11.04 14.96
CA GLU A 157 -17.52 -11.37 16.27
C GLU A 157 -18.97 -11.89 16.15
N ARG A 158 -19.75 -11.29 15.25
CA ARG A 158 -21.15 -11.67 15.02
C ARG A 158 -21.31 -12.99 14.25
N ASN A 159 -20.30 -13.44 13.54
CA ASN A 159 -20.37 -14.59 12.63
C ASN A 159 -19.38 -15.72 12.98
N LEU A 160 -18.60 -15.60 14.07
CA LEU A 160 -17.60 -16.60 14.49
C LEU A 160 -18.21 -18.01 14.68
N SER A 161 -19.44 -18.08 15.20
CA SER A 161 -20.13 -19.33 15.47
C SER A 161 -20.88 -19.93 14.26
N ARG A 162 -20.81 -19.29 13.09
CA ARG A 162 -21.47 -19.75 11.85
C ARG A 162 -20.48 -20.49 10.96
N PRO A 163 -20.51 -21.84 10.92
CA PRO A 163 -19.56 -22.62 10.08
C PRO A 163 -19.70 -22.32 8.58
N GLU A 164 -20.92 -22.03 8.15
CA GLU A 164 -21.27 -21.72 6.75
C GLU A 164 -20.92 -20.29 6.32
N PHE A 165 -20.44 -19.43 7.24
CA PHE A 165 -20.10 -18.02 6.89
C PHE A 165 -19.00 -17.96 5.85
N SER A 166 -19.38 -17.58 4.64
CA SER A 166 -18.53 -17.56 3.45
C SER A 166 -17.81 -16.23 3.24
N VAL A 167 -16.76 -16.27 2.38
CA VAL A 167 -16.06 -15.04 1.96
C VAL A 167 -16.98 -14.09 1.22
N ASP A 168 -17.94 -14.59 0.45
CA ASP A 168 -18.88 -13.76 -0.28
C ASP A 168 -19.83 -13.03 0.66
N GLU A 169 -20.39 -13.73 1.67
CA GLU A 169 -21.16 -13.09 2.73
C GLU A 169 -20.32 -12.07 3.51
N PHE A 170 -19.05 -12.40 3.78
CA PHE A 170 -18.14 -11.49 4.47
C PHE A 170 -17.95 -10.18 3.68
N ALA A 171 -17.70 -10.25 2.37
CA ALA A 171 -17.59 -9.08 1.52
C ALA A 171 -18.90 -8.25 1.50
N GLN A 172 -20.07 -8.93 1.45
CA GLN A 172 -21.38 -8.27 1.50
C GLN A 172 -21.60 -7.54 2.84
N PHE A 173 -21.29 -8.18 3.98
CA PHE A 173 -21.39 -7.53 5.29
C PHE A 173 -20.44 -6.33 5.42
N MET A 174 -19.28 -6.40 4.75
CA MET A 174 -18.35 -5.27 4.65
C MET A 174 -18.83 -4.19 3.67
N LYS A 175 -19.90 -4.43 2.90
CA LYS A 175 -20.44 -3.58 1.81
C LYS A 175 -19.40 -3.26 0.74
N LEU A 176 -18.63 -4.25 0.36
CA LEU A 176 -17.55 -4.14 -0.62
C LEU A 176 -17.69 -5.19 -1.71
N GLY A 177 -17.26 -4.85 -2.91
CA GLY A 177 -17.06 -5.84 -3.96
C GLY A 177 -15.95 -6.83 -3.58
N ARG A 178 -16.09 -8.10 -3.98
CA ARG A 178 -15.18 -9.19 -3.62
C ARG A 178 -13.71 -8.86 -3.86
N THR A 179 -13.38 -8.29 -5.02
CA THR A 179 -12.00 -7.94 -5.39
C THR A 179 -11.41 -6.86 -4.49
N VAL A 180 -12.18 -5.81 -4.19
CA VAL A 180 -11.76 -4.71 -3.31
C VAL A 180 -11.58 -5.22 -1.88
N PHE A 181 -12.53 -6.02 -1.39
CA PHE A 181 -12.47 -6.64 -0.07
C PHE A 181 -11.22 -7.54 0.07
N TYR A 182 -10.98 -8.42 -0.93
CA TYR A 182 -9.82 -9.31 -0.94
C TYR A 182 -8.51 -8.51 -0.84
N ARG A 183 -8.35 -7.51 -1.69
CA ARG A 183 -7.14 -6.68 -1.76
C ARG A 183 -6.92 -5.89 -0.49
N LYS A 184 -7.97 -5.25 0.03
CA LYS A 184 -7.91 -4.48 1.26
C LYS A 184 -7.58 -5.34 2.47
N LEU A 185 -8.26 -6.47 2.61
CA LEU A 185 -8.01 -7.40 3.72
C LEU A 185 -6.57 -7.92 3.68
N ARG A 186 -6.12 -8.39 2.52
CA ARG A 186 -4.75 -8.89 2.34
C ARG A 186 -3.72 -7.80 2.57
N GLY A 187 -3.96 -6.61 2.08
CA GLY A 187 -3.07 -5.45 2.27
C GLY A 187 -2.88 -5.07 3.73
N LEU A 188 -3.94 -5.14 4.55
CA LEU A 188 -3.89 -4.79 5.97
C LEU A 188 -3.45 -5.93 6.87
N THR A 189 -3.92 -7.16 6.61
CA THR A 189 -3.71 -8.30 7.51
C THR A 189 -2.63 -9.28 7.03
N GLY A 190 -2.27 -9.25 5.75
CA GLY A 190 -1.40 -10.24 5.12
C GLY A 190 -2.12 -11.52 4.71
N TYR A 191 -3.34 -11.74 5.18
CA TYR A 191 -4.11 -12.95 4.90
C TYR A 191 -5.09 -12.76 3.74
N SER A 192 -5.27 -13.81 2.94
CA SER A 192 -6.46 -13.91 2.09
C SER A 192 -7.72 -14.04 2.96
N PRO A 193 -8.92 -13.70 2.44
CA PRO A 193 -10.15 -13.84 3.21
C PRO A 193 -10.40 -15.25 3.76
N ASN A 194 -10.05 -16.30 3.01
CA ASN A 194 -10.17 -17.67 3.46
C ASN A 194 -9.20 -18.00 4.61
N GLU A 195 -7.94 -17.55 4.49
CA GLU A 195 -6.95 -17.72 5.56
C GLU A 195 -7.37 -16.94 6.80
N TYR A 196 -7.85 -15.70 6.62
CA TYR A 196 -8.31 -14.86 7.73
C TYR A 196 -9.46 -15.51 8.50
N LEU A 197 -10.49 -16.02 7.80
CA LEU A 197 -11.58 -16.76 8.42
C LEU A 197 -11.11 -17.99 9.20
N ARG A 198 -10.07 -18.68 8.69
CA ARG A 198 -9.51 -19.87 9.35
C ARG A 198 -8.69 -19.52 10.60
N VAL A 199 -7.96 -18.40 10.57
CA VAL A 199 -7.09 -17.98 11.69
C VAL A 199 -7.89 -17.37 12.84
N VAL A 200 -9.02 -16.70 12.53
CA VAL A 200 -9.83 -16.01 13.54
C VAL A 200 -10.88 -16.92 14.18
N ARG A 201 -11.25 -18.04 13.52
CA ARG A 201 -12.09 -19.12 14.09
C ARG A 201 -11.31 -20.03 15.03
#